data_64a83e334d80f44e3028b53d9f18979e
#
_entry.id   64a83e334d80f44e3028b53d9f18979e
#
_cell.length_a   1.000
_cell.length_b   1.000
_cell.length_c   1.000
_cell.angle_alpha   90.00
_cell.angle_beta   90.00
_cell.angle_gamma   90.00
#
_symmetry.space_group_name_H-M   'P 1'
#
loop_
_entity.id
_entity.type
_entity.pdbx_description
1 polymer ?
#
loop_
_entity_poly.entity_id
_entity_poly.type
_entity_poly.pdbx_seq_one_letter_code
_entity_poly.pdbx_strand_id
1 'polypeptide(L)'
;THGLVGFLGTAGALDQIGYRFWRVRQDFENAEALARQLLPVIRAAAAVKRLHGRVFGLFGGRSLGIDTGTFDPMQWRAMFGIDVEHIDQLEIIRQAERIPDEQAQPMVAWLSHNTARVDLGQGGLTAEKLAFQSKCYLATRQIIAEKGLDFVAIQCMPDLTNHFVPQCISAALL
;
A
#
# COMPACT_ATOMS: atom_id res chain seq x y z
N THR A 1 -18.49 10.89 41.87
CA THR A 1 -17.72 9.92 42.69
C THR A 1 -18.02 8.48 42.32
N HIS A 2 -19.29 8.09 42.09
CA HIS A 2 -19.66 6.70 41.73
C HIS A 2 -19.08 6.25 40.38
N GLY A 3 -18.98 7.13 39.41
CA GLY A 3 -18.37 6.83 38.10
C GLY A 3 -16.87 6.50 38.21
N LEU A 4 -16.12 7.18 39.09
CA LEU A 4 -14.71 6.94 39.30
C LEU A 4 -14.45 5.56 39.93
N VAL A 5 -15.27 5.17 40.92
CA VAL A 5 -15.14 3.85 41.57
C VAL A 5 -15.41 2.73 40.58
N GLY A 6 -16.49 2.83 39.78
CA GLY A 6 -16.78 1.87 38.73
C GLY A 6 -15.67 1.79 37.67
N PHE A 7 -15.14 2.92 37.26
CA PHE A 7 -14.01 2.96 36.31
C PHE A 7 -12.77 2.27 36.88
N LEU A 8 -12.39 2.55 38.13
CA LEU A 8 -11.21 1.95 38.76
C LEU A 8 -11.38 0.44 38.96
N GLY A 9 -12.58 -0.01 39.36
CA GLY A 9 -12.90 -1.43 39.48
C GLY A 9 -12.81 -2.17 38.14
N THR A 10 -13.39 -1.60 37.08
CA THR A 10 -13.32 -2.19 35.73
C THR A 10 -11.89 -2.18 35.20
N ALA A 11 -11.15 -1.07 35.35
CA ALA A 11 -9.77 -0.97 34.93
C ALA A 11 -8.88 -1.99 35.66
N GLY A 12 -9.06 -2.17 36.97
CA GLY A 12 -8.33 -3.17 37.75
C GLY A 12 -8.63 -4.59 37.31
N ALA A 13 -9.88 -4.91 37.01
CA ALA A 13 -10.26 -6.23 36.49
C ALA A 13 -9.62 -6.52 35.10
N LEU A 14 -9.62 -5.53 34.23
CA LEU A 14 -8.99 -5.66 32.89
C LEU A 14 -7.46 -5.82 33.01
N ASP A 15 -6.81 -5.06 33.92
CA ASP A 15 -5.37 -5.21 34.18
C ASP A 15 -5.04 -6.61 34.73
N GLN A 16 -5.87 -7.17 35.60
CA GLN A 16 -5.65 -8.51 36.19
C GLN A 16 -5.70 -9.63 35.12
N ILE A 17 -6.54 -9.49 34.12
CA ILE A 17 -6.62 -10.46 33.00
C ILE A 17 -5.65 -10.14 31.84
N GLY A 18 -4.78 -9.14 32.02
CA GLY A 18 -3.79 -8.74 31.01
C GLY A 18 -4.38 -8.06 29.77
N TYR A 19 -5.63 -7.57 29.85
CA TYR A 19 -6.29 -6.93 28.73
C TYR A 19 -5.82 -5.48 28.57
N ARG A 20 -5.26 -5.14 27.42
CA ARG A 20 -4.82 -3.78 27.11
C ARG A 20 -6.04 -2.91 26.78
N PHE A 21 -6.14 -1.75 27.41
CA PHE A 21 -7.20 -0.79 27.18
C PHE A 21 -6.69 0.65 27.22
N TRP A 22 -7.42 1.55 26.60
CA TRP A 22 -7.11 2.97 26.56
C TRP A 22 -7.92 3.71 27.60
N ARG A 23 -7.25 4.55 28.41
CA ARG A 23 -7.91 5.36 29.44
C ARG A 23 -8.10 6.78 28.94
N VAL A 24 -9.35 7.22 28.86
CA VAL A 24 -9.70 8.61 28.59
C VAL A 24 -10.24 9.26 29.85
N ARG A 25 -9.74 10.41 30.18
CA ARG A 25 -10.13 11.16 31.36
C ARG A 25 -10.69 12.51 30.91
N GLN A 26 -12.01 12.66 30.97
CA GLN A 26 -12.70 13.87 30.54
C GLN A 26 -14.01 14.03 31.31
N ASP A 27 -14.45 15.28 31.46
CA ASP A 27 -15.78 15.58 31.95
C ASP A 27 -16.82 15.15 30.91
N PHE A 28 -17.82 14.39 31.32
CA PHE A 28 -18.90 13.90 30.45
C PHE A 28 -19.78 15.04 29.91
N GLU A 29 -19.79 16.20 30.54
CA GLU A 29 -20.53 17.37 30.06
C GLU A 29 -19.88 18.00 28.82
N ASN A 30 -18.60 17.70 28.58
CA ASN A 30 -17.87 18.19 27.41
C ASN A 30 -17.68 17.09 26.35
N ALA A 31 -18.77 16.80 25.64
CA ALA A 31 -18.80 15.76 24.59
C ALA A 31 -17.77 16.00 23.47
N GLU A 32 -17.51 17.26 23.12
CA GLU A 32 -16.53 17.60 22.07
C GLU A 32 -15.10 17.29 22.50
N ALA A 33 -14.72 17.63 23.72
CA ALA A 33 -13.40 17.30 24.27
C ALA A 33 -13.22 15.79 24.41
N LEU A 34 -14.26 15.05 24.81
CA LEU A 34 -14.26 13.59 24.85
C LEU A 34 -14.07 13.00 23.45
N ALA A 35 -14.81 13.49 22.46
CA ALA A 35 -14.70 13.06 21.09
C ALA A 35 -13.28 13.28 20.52
N ARG A 36 -12.66 14.44 20.76
CA ARG A 36 -11.28 14.72 20.34
C ARG A 36 -10.27 13.69 20.88
N GLN A 37 -10.47 13.17 22.07
CA GLN A 37 -9.59 12.15 22.66
C GLN A 37 -9.89 10.73 22.14
N LEU A 38 -11.15 10.39 21.94
CA LEU A 38 -11.58 9.04 21.53
C LEU A 38 -11.42 8.79 20.03
N LEU A 39 -11.76 9.76 19.19
CA LEU A 39 -11.78 9.59 17.73
C LEU A 39 -10.45 9.10 17.14
N PRO A 40 -9.27 9.58 17.53
CA PRO A 40 -8.01 9.07 17.02
C PRO A 40 -7.82 7.59 17.31
N VAL A 41 -8.15 7.15 18.52
CA VAL A 41 -8.03 5.75 18.94
C VAL A 41 -9.01 4.86 18.20
N ILE A 42 -10.27 5.29 18.07
CA ILE A 42 -11.30 4.57 17.32
C ILE A 42 -10.92 4.46 15.85
N ARG A 43 -10.42 5.55 15.25
CA ARG A 43 -9.95 5.54 13.85
C ARG A 43 -8.76 4.61 13.65
N ALA A 44 -7.79 4.62 14.57
CA ALA A 44 -6.64 3.71 14.52
C ALA A 44 -7.07 2.25 14.63
N ALA A 45 -7.95 1.92 15.58
CA ALA A 45 -8.48 0.57 15.74
C ALA A 45 -9.28 0.11 14.50
N ALA A 46 -10.08 1.02 13.93
CA ALA A 46 -10.83 0.74 12.70
C ALA A 46 -9.89 0.54 11.50
N ALA A 47 -8.79 1.29 11.40
CA ALA A 47 -7.78 1.13 10.36
C ALA A 47 -7.10 -0.24 10.48
N VAL A 48 -6.64 -0.62 11.66
CA VAL A 48 -6.03 -1.94 11.91
C VAL A 48 -7.02 -3.07 11.56
N LYS A 49 -8.29 -2.94 11.97
CA LYS A 49 -9.32 -3.93 11.62
C LYS A 49 -9.54 -4.06 10.11
N ARG A 50 -9.45 -2.95 9.35
CA ARG A 50 -9.58 -2.97 7.88
C ARG A 50 -8.37 -3.61 7.20
N LEU A 51 -7.19 -3.49 7.79
CA LEU A 51 -5.96 -4.11 7.28
C LEU A 51 -5.92 -5.63 7.54
N HIS A 52 -6.62 -6.09 8.56
CA HIS A 52 -6.63 -7.50 8.91
C HIS A 52 -7.21 -8.36 7.79
N GLY A 53 -6.43 -9.37 7.37
CA GLY A 53 -6.78 -10.27 6.27
C GLY A 53 -6.51 -9.70 4.88
N ARG A 54 -5.87 -8.51 4.77
CA ARG A 54 -5.43 -7.94 3.50
C ARG A 54 -4.14 -8.58 3.03
N VAL A 55 -3.95 -8.59 1.71
CA VAL A 55 -2.76 -9.17 1.07
C VAL A 55 -1.94 -8.05 0.42
N PHE A 56 -0.69 -7.92 0.87
CA PHE A 56 0.29 -7.02 0.28
C PHE A 56 1.14 -7.76 -0.74
N GLY A 57 1.13 -7.31 -1.99
CA GLY A 57 2.00 -7.82 -3.04
C GLY A 57 3.33 -7.07 -3.09
N LEU A 58 4.43 -7.77 -2.83
CA LEU A 58 5.78 -7.23 -2.96
C LEU A 58 6.43 -7.76 -4.23
N PHE A 59 6.50 -6.93 -5.26
CA PHE A 59 7.21 -7.26 -6.50
C PHE A 59 8.70 -6.94 -6.36
N GLY A 60 9.52 -7.98 -6.30
CA GLY A 60 10.95 -7.87 -6.07
C GLY A 60 11.30 -7.84 -4.58
N GLY A 61 12.22 -6.96 -4.18
CA GLY A 61 12.74 -6.92 -2.82
C GLY A 61 13.27 -5.53 -2.43
N ARG A 62 14.45 -5.49 -1.79
CA ARG A 62 15.10 -4.25 -1.36
C ARG A 62 15.75 -3.53 -2.52
N SER A 63 15.27 -2.34 -2.87
CA SER A 63 15.82 -1.51 -3.93
C SER A 63 17.12 -0.84 -3.49
N LEU A 64 18.17 -0.94 -4.31
CA LEU A 64 19.46 -0.22 -4.14
C LEU A 64 20.10 -0.32 -2.74
N GLY A 65 19.82 -1.36 -1.97
CA GLY A 65 20.32 -1.49 -0.61
C GLY A 65 19.70 -0.53 0.40
N ILE A 66 18.56 0.06 0.10
CA ILE A 66 17.85 1.00 0.99
C ILE A 66 17.20 0.20 2.14
N ASP A 67 17.79 0.30 3.34
CA ASP A 67 17.30 -0.45 4.51
C ASP A 67 15.92 -0.01 4.98
N THR A 68 15.58 1.26 4.82
CA THR A 68 14.25 1.78 5.15
C THR A 68 13.14 1.27 4.23
N GLY A 69 13.48 0.63 3.13
CA GLY A 69 12.54 -0.06 2.24
C GLY A 69 12.29 -1.52 2.62
N THR A 70 12.86 -2.00 3.73
CA THR A 70 12.65 -3.36 4.22
C THR A 70 11.66 -3.37 5.39
N PHE A 71 10.99 -4.49 5.54
CA PHE A 71 10.09 -4.75 6.66
C PHE A 71 10.09 -6.25 6.98
N ASP A 72 9.63 -6.62 8.16
CA ASP A 72 9.44 -8.01 8.56
C ASP A 72 7.97 -8.41 8.30
N PRO A 73 7.71 -9.33 7.35
CA PRO A 73 6.35 -9.81 7.05
C PRO A 73 5.66 -10.43 8.27
N MET A 74 6.42 -11.11 9.14
CA MET A 74 5.84 -11.73 10.34
C MET A 74 5.41 -10.68 11.36
N GLN A 75 6.17 -9.58 11.47
CA GLN A 75 5.77 -8.44 12.29
C GLN A 75 4.51 -7.77 11.76
N TRP A 76 4.40 -7.59 10.43
CA TRP A 76 3.20 -7.03 9.82
C TRP A 76 1.97 -7.91 10.03
N ARG A 77 2.15 -9.23 9.92
CA ARG A 77 1.09 -10.19 10.21
C ARG A 77 0.66 -10.12 11.68
N ALA A 78 1.60 -10.05 12.62
CA ALA A 78 1.30 -9.97 14.05
C ALA A 78 0.63 -8.65 14.46
N MET A 79 1.07 -7.51 13.88
CA MET A 79 0.57 -6.19 14.25
C MET A 79 -0.73 -5.80 13.53
N PHE A 80 -0.85 -6.11 12.25
CA PHE A 80 -1.92 -5.61 11.38
C PHE A 80 -2.77 -6.74 10.77
N GLY A 81 -2.34 -7.99 10.90
CA GLY A 81 -3.00 -9.12 10.25
C GLY A 81 -2.87 -9.12 8.73
N ILE A 82 -1.86 -8.42 8.18
CA ILE A 82 -1.58 -8.36 6.74
C ILE A 82 -0.78 -9.60 6.35
N ASP A 83 -1.18 -10.25 5.26
CA ASP A 83 -0.37 -11.27 4.60
C ASP A 83 0.51 -10.64 3.51
N VAL A 84 1.67 -11.25 3.22
CA VAL A 84 2.62 -10.74 2.23
C VAL A 84 2.88 -11.80 1.19
N GLU A 85 2.54 -11.48 -0.06
CA GLU A 85 2.85 -12.28 -1.24
C GLU A 85 4.09 -11.72 -1.93
N HIS A 86 5.17 -12.50 -1.96
CA HIS A 86 6.38 -12.14 -2.70
C HIS A 86 6.26 -12.58 -4.16
N ILE A 87 6.42 -11.64 -5.07
CA ILE A 87 6.26 -11.85 -6.52
C ILE A 87 7.56 -11.43 -7.20
N ASP A 88 8.07 -12.26 -8.10
CA ASP A 88 9.22 -11.88 -8.91
C ASP A 88 8.83 -10.69 -9.81
N GLN A 89 9.62 -9.62 -9.78
CA GLN A 89 9.37 -8.43 -10.58
C GLN A 89 9.38 -8.69 -12.09
N LEU A 90 10.08 -9.74 -12.55
CA LEU A 90 10.06 -10.16 -13.96
C LEU A 90 8.70 -10.66 -14.41
N GLU A 91 7.81 -11.03 -13.49
CA GLU A 91 6.44 -11.45 -13.86
C GLU A 91 5.67 -10.29 -14.51
N ILE A 92 5.93 -9.04 -14.10
CA ILE A 92 5.37 -7.84 -14.74
C ILE A 92 5.81 -7.79 -16.22
N ILE A 93 7.09 -8.02 -16.47
CA ILE A 93 7.66 -7.96 -17.83
C ILE A 93 7.08 -9.07 -18.70
N ARG A 94 7.08 -10.31 -18.20
CA ARG A 94 6.52 -11.49 -18.92
C ARG A 94 5.05 -11.30 -19.28
N GLN A 95 4.27 -10.74 -18.35
CA GLN A 95 2.87 -10.46 -18.59
C GLN A 95 2.70 -9.30 -19.58
N ALA A 96 3.52 -8.23 -19.47
CA ALA A 96 3.49 -7.08 -20.36
C ALA A 96 3.83 -7.46 -21.81
N GLU A 97 4.79 -8.37 -22.02
CA GLU A 97 5.16 -8.87 -23.36
C GLU A 97 4.01 -9.59 -24.08
N ARG A 98 3.06 -10.16 -23.32
CA ARG A 98 1.88 -10.85 -23.87
C ARG A 98 0.74 -9.89 -24.23
N ILE A 99 0.79 -8.64 -23.75
CA ILE A 99 -0.24 -7.64 -24.02
C ILE A 99 -0.01 -7.05 -25.41
N PRO A 100 -0.98 -7.12 -26.34
CA PRO A 100 -0.89 -6.50 -27.66
C PRO A 100 -0.73 -4.98 -27.56
N ASP A 101 -0.06 -4.38 -28.56
CA ASP A 101 0.20 -2.95 -28.58
C ASP A 101 -1.10 -2.13 -28.60
N GLU A 102 -2.12 -2.61 -29.26
CA GLU A 102 -3.43 -1.98 -29.36
C GLU A 102 -4.09 -1.79 -28.00
N GLN A 103 -3.83 -2.66 -27.03
CA GLN A 103 -4.36 -2.55 -25.67
C GLN A 103 -3.65 -1.47 -24.84
N ALA A 104 -2.41 -1.13 -25.17
CA ALA A 104 -1.66 -0.08 -24.49
C ALA A 104 -2.02 1.33 -25.01
N GLN A 105 -2.49 1.46 -26.25
CA GLN A 105 -2.76 2.75 -26.89
C GLN A 105 -3.74 3.66 -26.12
N PRO A 106 -4.85 3.17 -25.56
CA PRO A 106 -5.75 4.01 -24.76
C PRO A 106 -5.07 4.64 -23.56
N MET A 107 -4.13 3.90 -22.92
CA MET A 107 -3.38 4.42 -21.77
C MET A 107 -2.35 5.46 -22.20
N VAL A 108 -1.66 5.25 -23.32
CA VAL A 108 -0.71 6.23 -23.89
C VAL A 108 -1.47 7.53 -24.24
N ALA A 109 -2.63 7.41 -24.88
CA ALA A 109 -3.49 8.55 -25.23
C ALA A 109 -3.97 9.28 -23.96
N TRP A 110 -4.39 8.55 -22.94
CA TRP A 110 -4.81 9.10 -21.66
C TRP A 110 -3.68 9.88 -20.98
N LEU A 111 -2.47 9.30 -20.92
CA LEU A 111 -1.29 9.97 -20.38
C LEU A 111 -0.99 11.27 -21.12
N SER A 112 -1.00 11.25 -22.45
CA SER A 112 -0.75 12.43 -23.28
C SER A 112 -1.78 13.53 -23.08
N HIS A 113 -3.03 13.17 -22.78
CA HIS A 113 -4.12 14.14 -22.56
C HIS A 113 -4.13 14.69 -21.13
N ASN A 114 -3.77 13.88 -20.12
CA ASN A 114 -3.92 14.24 -18.72
C ASN A 114 -2.61 14.71 -18.05
N THR A 115 -1.50 14.75 -18.77
CA THR A 115 -0.24 15.33 -18.30
C THR A 115 0.00 16.68 -18.98
N ALA A 116 0.59 17.61 -18.25
CA ALA A 116 0.88 18.94 -18.78
C ALA A 116 1.84 18.90 -19.99
N ARG A 117 2.73 17.90 -20.00
CA ARG A 117 3.72 17.73 -21.07
C ARG A 117 4.29 16.31 -21.04
N VAL A 118 4.48 15.73 -22.22
CA VAL A 118 5.21 14.48 -22.44
C VAL A 118 6.38 14.76 -23.38
N ASP A 119 7.59 14.74 -22.85
CA ASP A 119 8.81 14.98 -23.63
C ASP A 119 9.38 13.65 -24.13
N LEU A 120 9.08 13.33 -25.38
CA LEU A 120 9.70 12.21 -26.06
C LEU A 120 11.08 12.62 -26.61
N GLY A 121 12.05 11.72 -26.48
CA GLY A 121 13.44 11.92 -26.95
C GLY A 121 14.37 12.54 -25.90
N GLN A 122 13.86 13.22 -24.89
CA GLN A 122 14.68 13.70 -23.77
C GLN A 122 14.73 12.69 -22.62
N GLY A 123 15.87 12.58 -21.94
CA GLY A 123 16.03 11.64 -20.83
C GLY A 123 15.87 10.17 -21.20
N GLY A 124 15.92 9.84 -22.51
CA GLY A 124 15.81 8.46 -23.00
C GLY A 124 14.38 7.90 -23.04
N LEU A 125 13.34 8.73 -22.84
CA LEU A 125 11.95 8.31 -23.04
C LEU A 125 11.63 8.29 -24.53
N THR A 126 11.25 7.12 -25.08
CA THR A 126 10.76 6.97 -26.44
C THR A 126 9.29 6.56 -26.43
N ALA A 127 8.62 6.67 -27.59
CA ALA A 127 7.22 6.24 -27.73
C ALA A 127 7.06 4.74 -27.40
N GLU A 128 8.02 3.91 -27.83
CA GLU A 128 8.02 2.47 -27.54
C GLU A 128 8.17 2.21 -26.05
N LYS A 129 9.06 2.93 -25.34
CA LYS A 129 9.21 2.80 -23.89
C LYS A 129 7.96 3.24 -23.14
N LEU A 130 7.30 4.31 -23.60
CA LEU A 130 6.04 4.76 -23.00
C LEU A 130 4.93 3.72 -23.20
N ALA A 131 4.83 3.17 -24.41
CA ALA A 131 3.89 2.08 -24.71
C ALA A 131 4.17 0.85 -23.84
N PHE A 132 5.45 0.46 -23.70
CA PHE A 132 5.81 -0.68 -22.87
C PHE A 132 5.54 -0.45 -21.37
N GLN A 133 5.79 0.76 -20.84
CA GLN A 133 5.39 1.12 -19.47
C GLN A 133 3.87 1.04 -19.29
N SER A 134 3.09 1.41 -20.32
CA SER A 134 1.64 1.26 -20.28
C SER A 134 1.22 -0.21 -20.24
N LYS A 135 1.90 -1.09 -20.98
CA LYS A 135 1.72 -2.54 -20.86
C LYS A 135 2.10 -3.06 -19.48
N CYS A 136 3.18 -2.59 -18.88
CA CYS A 136 3.57 -2.95 -17.51
C CYS A 136 2.49 -2.56 -16.49
N TYR A 137 1.86 -1.40 -16.65
CA TYR A 137 0.71 -1.00 -15.82
C TYR A 137 -0.46 -1.99 -15.95
N LEU A 138 -0.85 -2.32 -17.18
CA LEU A 138 -1.92 -3.27 -17.43
C LEU A 138 -1.60 -4.66 -16.88
N ALA A 139 -0.37 -5.13 -17.10
CA ALA A 139 0.14 -6.39 -16.57
C ALA A 139 0.07 -6.43 -15.03
N THR A 140 0.53 -5.38 -14.38
CA THR A 140 0.49 -5.30 -12.91
C THR A 140 -0.94 -5.34 -12.39
N ARG A 141 -1.87 -4.64 -13.04
CA ARG A 141 -3.31 -4.72 -12.70
C ARG A 141 -3.88 -6.12 -12.84
N GLN A 142 -3.51 -6.84 -13.89
CA GLN A 142 -3.95 -8.24 -14.10
C GLN A 142 -3.42 -9.13 -12.97
N ILE A 143 -2.13 -9.03 -12.65
CA ILE A 143 -1.52 -9.81 -11.56
C ILE A 143 -2.19 -9.49 -10.20
N ILE A 144 -2.46 -8.21 -9.92
CA ILE A 144 -3.18 -7.79 -8.72
C ILE A 144 -4.55 -8.48 -8.64
N ALA A 145 -5.31 -8.48 -9.74
CA ALA A 145 -6.63 -9.09 -9.78
C ALA A 145 -6.57 -10.62 -9.65
N GLU A 146 -5.64 -11.28 -10.35
CA GLU A 146 -5.46 -12.72 -10.34
C GLU A 146 -5.05 -13.26 -8.97
N LYS A 147 -4.18 -12.52 -8.26
CA LYS A 147 -3.66 -12.90 -6.94
C LYS A 147 -4.48 -12.34 -5.78
N GLY A 148 -5.48 -11.51 -6.04
CA GLY A 148 -6.31 -10.90 -5.01
C GLY A 148 -5.54 -9.97 -4.07
N LEU A 149 -4.59 -9.19 -4.62
CA LEU A 149 -3.77 -8.26 -3.83
C LEU A 149 -4.56 -6.99 -3.52
N ASP A 150 -4.48 -6.50 -2.29
CA ASP A 150 -5.17 -5.28 -1.87
C ASP A 150 -4.32 -4.02 -2.08
N PHE A 151 -3.00 -4.15 -1.98
CA PHE A 151 -2.02 -3.09 -2.22
C PHE A 151 -0.66 -3.68 -2.57
N VAL A 152 0.18 -2.90 -3.23
CA VAL A 152 1.44 -3.42 -3.78
C VAL A 152 2.59 -2.44 -3.61
N ALA A 153 3.82 -2.98 -3.62
CA ALA A 153 5.03 -2.22 -3.88
C ALA A 153 5.84 -2.90 -4.98
N ILE A 154 6.52 -2.09 -5.79
CA ILE A 154 7.28 -2.56 -6.94
C ILE A 154 8.73 -2.07 -6.81
N GLN A 155 9.66 -3.00 -6.74
CA GLN A 155 11.08 -2.70 -6.91
C GLN A 155 11.36 -2.53 -8.40
N CYS A 156 11.72 -1.34 -8.85
CA CYS A 156 12.11 -1.14 -10.25
C CYS A 156 13.62 -0.90 -10.43
N MET A 157 14.32 -0.49 -9.40
CA MET A 157 15.75 -0.21 -9.45
C MET A 157 16.56 -1.28 -8.70
N PRO A 158 17.72 -1.69 -9.25
CA PRO A 158 18.27 -1.26 -10.54
C PRO A 158 17.75 -2.08 -11.75
N ASP A 159 17.24 -3.28 -11.54
CA ASP A 159 17.11 -4.32 -12.55
C ASP A 159 16.13 -3.95 -13.67
N LEU A 160 14.87 -3.64 -13.33
CA LEU A 160 13.88 -3.28 -14.35
C LEU A 160 14.26 -1.99 -15.08
N THR A 161 14.85 -1.02 -14.37
CA THR A 161 15.26 0.26 -14.97
C THR A 161 16.42 0.08 -15.94
N ASN A 162 17.37 -0.78 -15.60
CA ASN A 162 18.59 -0.98 -16.43
C ASN A 162 18.36 -1.90 -17.62
N HIS A 163 17.50 -2.90 -17.47
CA HIS A 163 17.32 -3.95 -18.48
C HIS A 163 16.01 -3.82 -19.28
N PHE A 164 15.03 -3.10 -18.77
CA PHE A 164 13.71 -2.94 -19.40
C PHE A 164 13.25 -1.48 -19.35
N VAL A 165 12.27 -1.17 -18.51
CA VAL A 165 11.74 0.18 -18.27
C VAL A 165 11.47 0.42 -16.80
N PRO A 166 11.64 1.64 -16.29
CA PRO A 166 11.26 1.98 -14.93
C PRO A 166 9.74 1.82 -14.73
N GLN A 167 9.33 1.48 -13.49
CA GLN A 167 7.93 1.23 -13.16
C GLN A 167 7.23 2.43 -12.52
N CYS A 168 7.81 3.63 -12.63
CA CYS A 168 7.29 4.83 -11.96
C CYS A 168 5.86 5.19 -12.42
N ILE A 169 5.58 5.07 -13.73
CA ILE A 169 4.23 5.33 -14.29
C ILE A 169 3.26 4.26 -13.78
N SER A 170 3.64 2.98 -13.84
CA SER A 170 2.81 1.88 -13.34
C SER A 170 2.45 2.08 -11.87
N ALA A 171 3.45 2.35 -11.02
CA ALA A 171 3.25 2.54 -9.59
C ALA A 171 2.43 3.79 -9.24
N ALA A 172 2.51 4.85 -10.05
CA ALA A 172 1.75 6.09 -9.83
C ALA A 172 0.27 5.98 -10.23
N LEU A 173 -0.08 5.03 -11.09
CA LEU A 173 -1.42 4.85 -11.64
C LEU A 173 -2.22 3.71 -10.99
N LEU A 174 -1.57 2.88 -10.17
CA LEU A 174 -2.19 1.81 -9.38
C LEU A 174 -2.86 2.35 -8.13
#